data_e043f3779557ffa2c704609b507b8b2a
#
_entry.id   e043f3779557ffa2c704609b507b8b2a
#
_cell.length_a   1.000
_cell.length_b   1.000
_cell.length_c   1.000
_cell.angle_alpha   90.00
_cell.angle_beta   90.00
_cell.angle_gamma   90.00
#
_symmetry.space_group_name_H-M   'P 1'
#
loop_
_entity.id
_entity.type
_entity.pdbx_description
1 polymer ?
#
loop_
_entity_poly.entity_id
_entity_poly.type
_entity_poly.pdbx_seq_one_letter_code
_entity_poly.pdbx_strand_id
1 'polypeptide(L)'
;EIAIAEAAEEMGEKKERLESIMPRIDEIPFSSERKMMTTVHDFGNGNNLCVTKGAPERVLNLCRKYSDGRNIDHDEIKRLERINESMTSSALRVLAVAYKETQKSDRNYEKNLVFAGFIGMIDPPREEAYEAVSECKKAGIKVVMITGDHALTAKAIAEKTGIYED
;
A
#
# COMPACT_ATOMS: atom_id res chain seq x y z
N GLU A 1 3.36 7.15 4.02
CA GLU A 1 2.52 7.60 5.15
C GLU A 1 1.85 8.94 4.84
N ILE A 2 2.61 9.98 4.45
CA ILE A 2 2.08 11.32 4.16
C ILE A 2 0.99 11.25 3.08
N ALA A 3 1.26 10.66 1.93
CA ALA A 3 0.29 10.55 0.83
C ALA A 3 -1.02 9.83 1.23
N ILE A 4 -0.97 8.85 2.15
CA ILE A 4 -2.18 8.17 2.66
C ILE A 4 -2.98 9.13 3.56
N ALA A 5 -2.31 9.92 4.39
CA ALA A 5 -2.96 10.89 5.25
C ALA A 5 -3.61 12.03 4.44
N GLU A 6 -2.90 12.54 3.43
CA GLU A 6 -3.42 13.55 2.49
C GLU A 6 -4.66 13.04 1.74
N ALA A 7 -4.61 11.82 1.19
CA ALA A 7 -5.77 11.22 0.53
C ALA A 7 -6.97 11.01 1.47
N ALA A 8 -6.72 10.66 2.74
CA ALA A 8 -7.79 10.56 3.74
C ALA A 8 -8.40 11.93 4.06
N GLU A 9 -7.57 12.98 4.13
CA GLU A 9 -8.05 14.36 4.38
C GLU A 9 -8.87 14.89 3.21
N GLU A 10 -8.49 14.59 1.96
CA GLU A 10 -9.30 14.90 0.77
C GLU A 10 -10.67 14.20 0.79
N MET A 11 -10.76 13.01 1.40
CA MET A 11 -12.01 12.28 1.63
C MET A 11 -12.79 12.80 2.85
N GLY A 12 -12.30 13.83 3.55
CA GLY A 12 -12.94 14.44 4.72
C GLY A 12 -12.58 13.82 6.06
N GLU A 13 -11.65 12.87 6.08
CA GLU A 13 -11.19 12.21 7.31
C GLU A 13 -9.88 12.80 7.79
N LYS A 14 -9.92 13.49 8.95
CA LYS A 14 -8.74 14.09 9.57
C LYS A 14 -8.12 13.15 10.60
N LYS A 15 -6.80 13.02 10.54
CA LYS A 15 -6.02 12.18 11.45
C LYS A 15 -6.29 12.50 12.92
N GLU A 16 -6.29 13.77 13.29
CA GLU A 16 -6.51 14.25 14.67
C GLU A 16 -7.90 13.85 15.19
N ARG A 17 -8.91 13.90 14.31
CA ARG A 17 -10.28 13.45 14.64
C ARG A 17 -10.30 11.94 14.89
N LEU A 18 -9.69 11.15 14.01
CA LEU A 18 -9.64 9.70 14.16
C LEU A 18 -8.87 9.29 15.43
N GLU A 19 -7.74 9.93 15.70
CA GLU A 19 -6.95 9.68 16.93
C GLU A 19 -7.71 10.07 18.21
N SER A 20 -8.58 11.09 18.15
CA SER A 20 -9.42 11.47 19.31
C SER A 20 -10.55 10.48 19.59
N ILE A 21 -11.08 9.82 18.55
CA ILE A 21 -12.20 8.86 18.65
C ILE A 21 -11.66 7.45 18.93
N MET A 22 -10.54 7.09 18.30
CA MET A 22 -9.89 5.78 18.36
C MET A 22 -8.41 5.94 18.67
N PRO A 23 -8.04 6.30 19.91
CA PRO A 23 -6.64 6.51 20.25
C PRO A 23 -5.82 5.23 20.07
N ARG A 24 -4.62 5.40 19.52
CA ARG A 24 -3.67 4.30 19.38
C ARG A 24 -3.15 3.89 20.75
N ILE A 25 -3.23 2.61 21.07
CA ILE A 25 -2.88 2.05 22.37
C ILE A 25 -1.73 1.04 22.30
N ASP A 26 -1.47 0.45 21.14
CA ASP A 26 -0.39 -0.54 20.95
C ASP A 26 0.02 -0.58 19.48
N GLU A 27 1.17 -1.20 19.19
CA GLU A 27 1.60 -1.47 17.82
C GLU A 27 2.54 -2.67 17.72
N ILE A 28 2.54 -3.30 16.57
CA ILE A 28 3.61 -4.17 16.10
C ILE A 28 4.33 -3.41 14.98
N PRO A 29 5.55 -2.90 15.25
CA PRO A 29 6.23 -2.02 14.31
C PRO A 29 6.60 -2.75 13.00
N PHE A 30 6.86 -1.97 11.97
CA PHE A 30 7.37 -2.50 10.71
C PHE A 30 8.73 -3.16 10.91
N SER A 31 8.92 -4.30 10.26
CA SER A 31 10.24 -4.90 10.06
C SER A 31 10.42 -5.34 8.63
N SER A 32 11.65 -5.27 8.12
CA SER A 32 11.98 -5.69 6.75
C SER A 32 11.74 -7.18 6.50
N GLU A 33 11.82 -8.01 7.55
CA GLU A 33 11.54 -9.44 7.49
C GLU A 33 10.04 -9.71 7.31
N ARG A 34 9.21 -9.01 8.08
CA ARG A 34 7.75 -9.15 8.05
C ARG A 34 7.12 -8.39 6.89
N LYS A 35 7.72 -7.27 6.46
CA LYS A 35 7.24 -6.33 5.44
C LYS A 35 5.83 -5.79 5.72
N MET A 36 5.44 -5.70 6.99
CA MET A 36 4.15 -5.19 7.44
C MET A 36 4.24 -4.62 8.84
N MET A 37 3.24 -3.83 9.22
CA MET A 37 3.04 -3.30 10.56
C MET A 37 1.57 -3.38 10.96
N THR A 38 1.31 -3.38 12.25
CA THR A 38 -0.05 -3.37 12.80
C THR A 38 -0.15 -2.31 13.89
N THR A 39 -1.17 -1.49 13.83
CA THR A 39 -1.54 -0.56 14.89
C THR A 39 -2.80 -1.03 15.59
N VAL A 40 -2.88 -0.80 16.90
CA VAL A 40 -4.02 -1.20 17.73
C VAL A 40 -4.62 0.04 18.33
N HIS A 41 -5.92 0.20 18.15
CA HIS A 41 -6.67 1.37 18.58
C HIS A 41 -7.78 0.97 19.54
N ASP A 42 -8.05 1.81 20.54
CA ASP A 42 -9.21 1.62 21.40
C ASP A 42 -10.49 1.95 20.60
N PHE A 43 -11.32 0.93 20.39
CA PHE A 43 -12.56 1.05 19.61
C PHE A 43 -13.80 1.25 20.51
N GLY A 44 -13.58 1.37 21.81
CA GLY A 44 -14.64 1.51 22.80
C GLY A 44 -15.30 0.16 23.17
N ASN A 45 -16.16 0.20 24.16
CA ASN A 45 -16.97 -0.95 24.64
C ASN A 45 -16.14 -2.24 24.94
N GLY A 46 -14.87 -2.09 25.34
CA GLY A 46 -14.01 -3.23 25.62
C GLY A 46 -13.39 -3.90 24.40
N ASN A 47 -13.50 -3.27 23.23
CA ASN A 47 -12.95 -3.77 21.96
C ASN A 47 -11.78 -2.91 21.47
N ASN A 48 -10.93 -3.53 20.67
CA ASN A 48 -9.85 -2.89 19.94
C ASN A 48 -10.08 -3.06 18.43
N LEU A 49 -9.65 -2.06 17.67
CA LEU A 49 -9.48 -2.14 16.21
C LEU A 49 -8.00 -2.30 15.91
N CYS A 50 -7.63 -3.43 15.31
CA CYS A 50 -6.29 -3.69 14.81
C CYS A 50 -6.27 -3.38 13.31
N VAL A 51 -5.35 -2.54 12.87
CA VAL A 51 -5.17 -2.19 11.44
C VAL A 51 -3.77 -2.63 11.01
N THR A 52 -3.73 -3.54 10.05
CA THR A 52 -2.50 -4.08 9.46
C THR A 52 -2.32 -3.54 8.06
N LYS A 53 -1.12 -3.03 7.75
CA LYS A 53 -0.73 -2.64 6.39
C LYS A 53 0.66 -3.17 6.06
N GLY A 54 0.89 -3.48 4.79
CA GLY A 54 2.17 -4.01 4.35
C GLY A 54 2.17 -4.54 2.94
N ALA A 55 3.21 -5.32 2.63
CA ALA A 55 3.35 -5.97 1.34
C ALA A 55 2.15 -6.90 1.06
N PRO A 56 1.54 -6.81 -0.13
CA PRO A 56 0.33 -7.57 -0.46
C PRO A 56 0.45 -9.06 -0.16
N GLU A 57 1.54 -9.69 -0.55
CA GLU A 57 1.81 -11.11 -0.33
C GLU A 57 1.87 -11.52 1.16
N ARG A 58 2.16 -10.58 2.04
CA ARG A 58 2.20 -10.84 3.50
C ARG A 58 0.83 -10.67 4.13
N VAL A 59 0.17 -9.57 3.82
CA VAL A 59 -1.11 -9.21 4.44
C VAL A 59 -2.23 -10.15 3.95
N LEU A 60 -2.29 -10.49 2.64
CA LEU A 60 -3.30 -11.37 2.08
C LEU A 60 -3.32 -12.76 2.75
N ASN A 61 -2.16 -13.31 3.07
CA ASN A 61 -2.06 -14.60 3.76
C ASN A 61 -2.69 -14.62 5.16
N LEU A 62 -2.87 -13.45 5.78
CA LEU A 62 -3.50 -13.30 7.10
C LEU A 62 -5.00 -13.06 7.00
N CYS A 63 -5.49 -12.70 5.81
CA CYS A 63 -6.91 -12.41 5.56
C CYS A 63 -7.73 -13.69 5.41
N ARG A 64 -8.99 -13.63 5.84
CA ARG A 64 -9.95 -14.75 5.71
C ARG A 64 -11.27 -14.33 5.09
N LYS A 65 -11.59 -13.05 5.12
CA LYS A 65 -12.85 -12.52 4.58
C LYS A 65 -12.72 -11.06 4.17
N TYR A 66 -13.67 -10.61 3.40
CA TYR A 66 -13.90 -9.21 3.08
C TYR A 66 -14.76 -8.52 4.13
N SER A 67 -14.85 -7.19 4.06
CA SER A 67 -15.71 -6.37 4.92
C SER A 67 -17.21 -6.67 4.78
N ASP A 68 -17.64 -7.19 3.63
CA ASP A 68 -19.01 -7.65 3.38
C ASP A 68 -19.30 -9.08 3.90
N GLY A 69 -18.32 -9.71 4.54
CA GLY A 69 -18.42 -11.05 5.13
C GLY A 69 -18.12 -12.22 4.18
N ARG A 70 -17.89 -11.98 2.88
CA ARG A 70 -17.48 -13.03 1.95
C ARG A 70 -16.14 -13.61 2.35
N ASN A 71 -16.00 -14.92 2.27
CA ASN A 71 -14.74 -15.61 2.56
C ASN A 71 -13.72 -15.36 1.45
N ILE A 72 -12.46 -15.30 1.85
CA ILE A 72 -11.31 -15.29 0.95
C ILE A 72 -10.71 -16.70 0.97
N ASP A 73 -10.95 -17.44 -0.10
CA ASP A 73 -10.36 -18.75 -0.36
C ASP A 73 -9.08 -18.62 -1.20
N HIS A 74 -8.51 -19.74 -1.60
CA HIS A 74 -7.29 -19.79 -2.38
C HIS A 74 -7.42 -19.14 -3.77
N ASP A 75 -8.57 -19.32 -4.42
CA ASP A 75 -8.79 -18.77 -5.77
C ASP A 75 -8.98 -17.25 -5.71
N GLU A 76 -9.62 -16.77 -4.63
CA GLU A 76 -9.76 -15.34 -4.39
C GLU A 76 -8.41 -14.68 -4.04
N ILE A 77 -7.52 -15.37 -3.31
CA ILE A 77 -6.14 -14.88 -3.10
C ILE A 77 -5.43 -14.72 -4.45
N LYS A 78 -5.48 -15.72 -5.34
CA LYS A 78 -4.88 -15.61 -6.68
C LYS A 78 -5.47 -14.48 -7.51
N ARG A 79 -6.77 -14.22 -7.36
CA ARG A 79 -7.42 -13.07 -8.01
C ARG A 79 -6.86 -11.75 -7.49
N LEU A 80 -6.71 -11.61 -6.19
CA LEU A 80 -6.14 -10.43 -5.56
C LEU A 80 -4.67 -10.23 -5.94
N GLU A 81 -3.89 -11.30 -6.04
CA GLU A 81 -2.50 -11.27 -6.52
C GLU A 81 -2.41 -10.72 -7.95
N ARG A 82 -3.29 -11.16 -8.86
CA ARG A 82 -3.34 -10.60 -10.23
C ARG A 82 -3.72 -9.11 -10.26
N ILE A 83 -4.61 -8.67 -9.36
CA ILE A 83 -4.92 -7.24 -9.22
C ILE A 83 -3.69 -6.47 -8.76
N ASN A 84 -2.96 -6.98 -7.77
CA ASN A 84 -1.71 -6.39 -7.31
C ASN A 84 -0.67 -6.32 -8.44
N GLU A 85 -0.49 -7.38 -9.21
CA GLU A 85 0.40 -7.40 -10.37
C GLU A 85 0.02 -6.35 -11.42
N SER A 86 -1.27 -6.22 -11.72
CA SER A 86 -1.77 -5.17 -12.63
C SER A 86 -1.47 -3.76 -12.12
N MET A 87 -1.69 -3.50 -10.83
CA MET A 87 -1.36 -2.21 -10.21
C MET A 87 0.15 -1.93 -10.25
N THR A 88 0.96 -2.93 -9.92
CA THR A 88 2.44 -2.81 -9.95
C THR A 88 2.96 -2.58 -11.36
N SER A 89 2.36 -3.24 -12.36
CA SER A 89 2.69 -3.01 -13.78
C SER A 89 2.40 -1.58 -14.25
N SER A 90 1.52 -0.88 -13.55
CA SER A 90 1.23 0.56 -13.78
C SER A 90 2.16 1.49 -12.99
N ALA A 91 3.31 1.00 -12.52
CA ALA A 91 4.28 1.73 -11.69
C ALA A 91 3.76 2.14 -10.30
N LEU A 92 2.72 1.47 -9.79
CA LEU A 92 2.23 1.74 -8.45
C LEU A 92 3.03 0.93 -7.41
N ARG A 93 3.44 1.60 -6.34
CA ARG A 93 3.83 0.92 -5.10
C ARG A 93 2.57 0.53 -4.36
N VAL A 94 2.32 -0.75 -4.21
CA VAL A 94 1.07 -1.26 -3.64
C VAL A 94 1.27 -1.68 -2.19
N LEU A 95 0.37 -1.23 -1.32
CA LEU A 95 0.20 -1.76 0.03
C LEU A 95 -1.17 -2.43 0.14
N ALA A 96 -1.22 -3.57 0.80
CA ALA A 96 -2.48 -4.16 1.25
C ALA A 96 -2.81 -3.64 2.65
N VAL A 97 -4.10 -3.41 2.89
CA VAL A 97 -4.64 -3.00 4.18
C VAL A 97 -5.68 -4.01 4.62
N ALA A 98 -5.60 -4.42 5.86
CA ALA A 98 -6.55 -5.31 6.50
C ALA A 98 -6.81 -4.87 7.94
N TYR A 99 -7.91 -5.31 8.52
CA TYR A 99 -8.26 -4.96 9.89
C TYR A 99 -8.90 -6.15 10.62
N LYS A 100 -8.99 -6.02 11.93
CA LYS A 100 -9.69 -6.95 12.80
C LYS A 100 -10.23 -6.20 14.02
N GLU A 101 -11.48 -6.46 14.35
CA GLU A 101 -12.01 -6.10 15.66
C GLU A 101 -11.75 -7.26 16.63
N THR A 102 -11.31 -6.93 17.83
CA THR A 102 -10.98 -7.93 18.84
C THR A 102 -11.24 -7.41 20.25
N GLN A 103 -11.45 -8.29 21.21
CA GLN A 103 -11.56 -7.91 22.62
C GLN A 103 -10.20 -7.43 23.16
N LYS A 104 -10.21 -6.54 24.13
CA LYS A 104 -8.99 -5.99 24.76
C LYS A 104 -8.05 -7.05 25.36
N SER A 105 -8.58 -8.22 25.70
CA SER A 105 -7.81 -9.36 26.21
C SER A 105 -7.13 -10.20 25.14
N ASP A 106 -7.58 -10.14 23.87
CA ASP A 106 -6.98 -10.89 22.77
C ASP A 106 -5.76 -10.14 22.21
N ARG A 107 -4.62 -10.80 22.20
CA ARG A 107 -3.36 -10.28 21.64
C ARG A 107 -3.02 -10.87 20.26
N ASN A 108 -3.95 -11.61 19.65
CA ASN A 108 -3.77 -12.17 18.31
C ASN A 108 -4.16 -11.13 17.23
N TYR A 109 -3.43 -10.04 17.14
CA TYR A 109 -3.75 -8.90 16.27
C TYR A 109 -3.69 -9.22 14.77
N GLU A 110 -2.84 -10.18 14.37
CA GLU A 110 -2.52 -10.48 12.97
C GLU A 110 -3.06 -11.84 12.49
N LYS A 111 -4.18 -12.31 13.03
CA LYS A 111 -4.83 -13.55 12.59
C LYS A 111 -6.27 -13.32 12.19
N ASN A 112 -6.69 -14.01 11.10
CA ASN A 112 -8.06 -13.96 10.61
C ASN A 112 -8.52 -12.52 10.29
N LEU A 113 -7.69 -11.78 9.58
CA LEU A 113 -7.96 -10.40 9.23
C LEU A 113 -9.07 -10.28 8.18
N VAL A 114 -9.72 -9.15 8.19
CA VAL A 114 -10.67 -8.70 7.18
C VAL A 114 -9.90 -7.84 6.17
N PHE A 115 -9.88 -8.25 4.91
CA PHE A 115 -9.24 -7.48 3.86
C PHE A 115 -10.04 -6.21 3.56
N ALA A 116 -9.40 -5.05 3.68
CA ALA A 116 -10.00 -3.76 3.37
C ALA A 116 -9.76 -3.33 1.92
N GLY A 117 -8.58 -3.60 1.39
CA GLY A 117 -8.24 -3.21 0.02
C GLY A 117 -6.75 -3.02 -0.22
N PHE A 118 -6.43 -2.58 -1.43
CA PHE A 118 -5.10 -2.12 -1.81
C PHE A 118 -5.04 -0.60 -1.86
N ILE A 119 -3.88 -0.06 -1.49
CA ILE A 119 -3.53 1.34 -1.71
C ILE A 119 -2.37 1.36 -2.69
N GLY A 120 -2.60 1.91 -3.88
CA GLY A 120 -1.56 2.16 -4.87
C GLY A 120 -1.03 3.58 -4.74
N MET A 121 0.27 3.72 -4.62
CA MET A 121 0.96 5.00 -4.56
C MET A 121 1.91 5.10 -5.74
N ILE A 122 1.97 6.25 -6.37
CA ILE A 122 2.93 6.55 -7.41
C ILE A 122 3.76 7.77 -6.98
N ASP A 123 5.06 7.70 -7.23
CA ASP A 123 5.93 8.87 -7.20
C ASP A 123 6.11 9.32 -8.65
N PRO A 124 5.35 10.32 -9.11
CA PRO A 124 5.41 10.72 -10.51
C PRO A 124 6.77 11.32 -10.81
N PRO A 125 7.31 11.11 -12.03
CA PRO A 125 8.45 11.86 -12.48
C PRO A 125 8.17 13.37 -12.40
N ARG A 126 9.19 14.17 -12.20
CA ARG A 126 9.06 15.63 -12.29
C ARG A 126 8.57 16.02 -13.67
N GLU A 127 7.74 17.05 -13.77
CA GLU A 127 7.16 17.50 -15.05
C GLU A 127 8.23 17.80 -16.10
N GLU A 128 9.36 18.38 -15.66
CA GLU A 128 10.48 18.76 -16.54
C GLU A 128 11.32 17.55 -17.01
N ALA A 129 11.11 16.35 -16.41
CA ALA A 129 11.96 15.19 -16.71
C ALA A 129 11.85 14.74 -18.17
N TYR A 130 10.64 14.77 -18.74
CA TYR A 130 10.42 14.41 -20.14
C TYR A 130 11.14 15.37 -21.10
N GLU A 131 11.03 16.68 -20.86
CA GLU A 131 11.66 17.69 -21.70
C GLU A 131 13.19 17.57 -21.61
N ALA A 132 13.75 17.42 -20.39
CA ALA A 132 15.18 17.24 -20.19
C ALA A 132 15.73 16.00 -20.90
N VAL A 133 15.02 14.87 -20.84
CA VAL A 133 15.39 13.64 -21.58
C VAL A 133 15.34 13.87 -23.09
N SER A 134 14.30 14.57 -23.59
CA SER A 134 14.18 14.90 -25.01
C SER A 134 15.34 15.79 -25.50
N GLU A 135 15.74 16.78 -24.73
CA GLU A 135 16.90 17.63 -25.04
C GLU A 135 18.20 16.84 -25.06
N CYS A 136 18.42 15.97 -24.07
CA CYS A 136 19.58 15.08 -24.06
C CYS A 136 19.64 14.20 -25.31
N LYS A 137 18.52 13.61 -25.72
CA LYS A 137 18.43 12.77 -26.93
C LYS A 137 18.76 13.58 -28.19
N LYS A 138 18.21 14.82 -28.32
CA LYS A 138 18.54 15.72 -29.45
C LYS A 138 20.02 16.09 -29.50
N ALA A 139 20.68 16.21 -28.35
CA ALA A 139 22.12 16.46 -28.23
C ALA A 139 22.99 15.20 -28.42
N GLY A 140 22.39 14.04 -28.72
CA GLY A 140 23.11 12.76 -28.86
C GLY A 140 23.58 12.15 -27.55
N ILE A 141 23.06 12.63 -26.41
CA ILE A 141 23.40 12.14 -25.08
C ILE A 141 22.48 10.95 -24.73
N LYS A 142 23.08 9.81 -24.40
CA LYS A 142 22.34 8.63 -23.95
C LYS A 142 21.96 8.80 -22.47
N VAL A 143 20.67 8.86 -22.19
CA VAL A 143 20.13 8.87 -20.83
C VAL A 143 19.95 7.44 -20.35
N VAL A 144 20.36 7.14 -19.11
CA VAL A 144 20.26 5.82 -18.48
C VAL A 144 19.59 5.99 -17.13
N MET A 145 18.55 5.20 -16.87
CA MET A 145 17.89 5.13 -15.55
C MET A 145 18.63 4.15 -14.65
N ILE A 146 18.93 4.55 -13.43
CA ILE A 146 19.44 3.71 -12.35
C ILE A 146 18.47 3.80 -11.20
N THR A 147 17.88 2.68 -10.80
CA THR A 147 16.89 2.61 -9.73
C THR A 147 16.98 1.30 -8.96
N GLY A 148 16.57 1.32 -7.69
CA GLY A 148 16.39 0.10 -6.88
C GLY A 148 14.97 -0.48 -6.97
N ASP A 149 14.08 0.11 -7.78
CA ASP A 149 12.70 -0.35 -7.95
C ASP A 149 12.61 -1.66 -8.74
N HIS A 150 11.45 -2.30 -8.65
CA HIS A 150 11.15 -3.47 -9.46
C HIS A 150 11.17 -3.12 -10.95
N ALA A 151 11.64 -4.04 -11.79
CA ALA A 151 11.85 -3.82 -13.23
C ALA A 151 10.61 -3.29 -13.97
N LEU A 152 9.40 -3.76 -13.64
CA LEU A 152 8.15 -3.29 -14.24
C LEU A 152 7.86 -1.82 -13.87
N THR A 153 8.11 -1.44 -12.63
CA THR A 153 7.96 -0.05 -12.16
C THR A 153 8.97 0.86 -12.88
N ALA A 154 10.23 0.42 -12.95
CA ALA A 154 11.28 1.16 -13.64
C ALA A 154 10.95 1.34 -15.14
N LYS A 155 10.48 0.29 -15.83
CA LYS A 155 10.05 0.36 -17.22
C LYS A 155 8.94 1.39 -17.41
N ALA A 156 7.88 1.34 -16.61
CA ALA A 156 6.74 2.26 -16.72
C ALA A 156 7.14 3.73 -16.45
N ILE A 157 8.10 3.98 -15.54
CA ILE A 157 8.65 5.33 -15.33
C ILE A 157 9.52 5.75 -16.52
N ALA A 158 10.35 4.85 -17.05
CA ALA A 158 11.21 5.11 -18.20
C ALA A 158 10.39 5.45 -19.46
N GLU A 159 9.26 4.80 -19.68
CA GLU A 159 8.31 5.12 -20.74
C GLU A 159 7.71 6.53 -20.55
N LYS A 160 7.25 6.85 -19.33
CA LYS A 160 6.67 8.18 -19.02
C LYS A 160 7.67 9.32 -19.18
N THR A 161 8.95 9.08 -18.93
CA THR A 161 10.01 10.10 -19.06
C THR A 161 10.66 10.11 -20.43
N GLY A 162 10.25 9.21 -21.35
CA GLY A 162 10.84 9.12 -22.68
C GLY A 162 12.25 8.51 -22.70
N ILE A 163 12.74 7.91 -21.62
CA ILE A 163 14.03 7.20 -21.61
C ILE A 163 13.92 5.90 -22.40
N TYR A 164 12.80 5.18 -22.27
CA TYR A 164 12.49 3.95 -22.96
C TYR A 164 11.38 4.19 -23.99
N GLU A 165 11.59 3.74 -25.21
CA GLU A 165 10.65 3.68 -26.32
C GLU A 165 10.69 2.26 -26.87
N ASP A 166 9.52 1.62 -27.08
CA ASP A 166 9.44 0.27 -27.70
C ASP A 166 9.90 0.28 -29.16
#